data_c88a04dea8c7ae787cfdceb4f1ba9409
#
_entry.id   c88a04dea8c7ae787cfdceb4f1ba9409
#
_cell.length_a   1.000
_cell.length_b   1.000
_cell.length_c   1.000
_cell.angle_alpha   90.00
_cell.angle_beta   90.00
_cell.angle_gamma   90.00
#
_symmetry.space_group_name_H-M   'P 1'
#
loop_
_entity.id
_entity.type
_entity.pdbx_description
1 polymer ?
#
loop_
_entity_poly.entity_id
_entity_poly.type
_entity_poly.pdbx_seq_one_letter_code
_entity_poly.pdbx_strand_id
1 'polypeptide(L)'
;MSYTKKMTEGSELKHIILFTLPLFAGNVFQQLYNIVDSIIVGKYLGANKLAAVGTTGSLTYLFSTLCIGLSVGAGILISQRFGAGMHKEVRKLITNSAYVIIAFGAVITVISVAFAGLLMKMMNTPENLLEDATAYMRAACSGTICVAAYNWINSVMRSLGDSRTPLI
;
A
#
# COMPACT_ATOMS: atom_id res chain seq x y z
N MET A 1 -9.60 -18.27 -17.51
CA MET A 1 -8.24 -18.31 -18.12
C MET A 1 -7.24 -18.11 -16.99
N SER A 2 -6.33 -19.05 -16.74
CA SER A 2 -5.31 -18.90 -15.67
C SER A 2 -4.26 -17.88 -16.14
N TYR A 3 -4.21 -16.71 -15.53
CA TYR A 3 -3.21 -15.69 -15.81
C TYR A 3 -1.84 -15.98 -15.14
N THR A 4 -1.74 -17.10 -14.42
CA THR A 4 -0.50 -17.58 -13.81
C THR A 4 0.45 -18.10 -14.88
N LYS A 5 1.53 -17.36 -15.15
CA LYS A 5 2.61 -17.84 -16.03
C LYS A 5 3.70 -18.51 -15.20
N LYS A 6 4.11 -19.70 -15.63
CA LYS A 6 5.33 -20.34 -15.12
C LYS A 6 6.52 -19.47 -15.57
N MET A 7 7.14 -18.75 -14.62
CA MET A 7 8.30 -17.89 -14.89
C MET A 7 9.63 -18.65 -14.83
N THR A 8 9.58 -19.95 -14.60
CA THR A 8 10.75 -20.82 -14.47
C THR A 8 11.24 -21.41 -15.80
N GLU A 9 10.54 -21.15 -16.92
CA GLU A 9 10.87 -21.67 -18.24
C GLU A 9 10.91 -20.53 -19.27
N GLY A 10 11.99 -20.44 -20.10
CA GLY A 10 12.13 -19.47 -21.18
C GLY A 10 13.09 -18.32 -20.89
N SER A 11 13.01 -17.22 -21.68
CA SER A 11 13.88 -16.05 -21.53
C SER A 11 13.45 -15.20 -20.33
N GLU A 12 14.31 -15.14 -19.31
CA GLU A 12 14.10 -14.37 -18.07
C GLU A 12 13.82 -12.90 -18.36
N LEU A 13 14.58 -12.27 -19.25
CA LEU A 13 14.42 -10.87 -19.62
C LEU A 13 13.03 -10.57 -20.21
N LYS A 14 12.52 -11.46 -21.08
CA LYS A 14 11.19 -11.31 -21.67
C LYS A 14 10.09 -11.41 -20.63
N HIS A 15 10.24 -12.31 -19.65
CA HIS A 15 9.29 -12.46 -18.55
C HIS A 15 9.30 -11.23 -17.65
N ILE A 16 10.48 -10.69 -17.30
CA ILE A 16 10.61 -9.47 -16.49
C ILE A 16 9.93 -8.30 -17.19
N ILE A 17 10.21 -8.04 -18.46
CA ILE A 17 9.62 -6.92 -19.21
C ILE A 17 8.10 -7.03 -19.28
N LEU A 18 7.58 -8.20 -19.68
CA LEU A 18 6.13 -8.42 -19.80
C LEU A 18 5.40 -8.35 -18.47
N PHE A 19 6.07 -8.67 -17.36
CA PHE A 19 5.52 -8.56 -16.01
C PHE A 19 5.55 -7.12 -15.49
N THR A 20 6.65 -6.41 -15.77
CA THR A 20 6.88 -5.05 -15.26
C THR A 20 6.01 -4.01 -15.98
N LEU A 21 5.77 -4.16 -17.29
CA LEU A 21 5.05 -3.18 -18.09
C LEU A 21 3.63 -2.86 -17.56
N PRO A 22 2.77 -3.84 -17.22
CA PRO A 22 1.48 -3.56 -16.60
C PRO A 22 1.61 -2.86 -15.24
N LEU A 23 2.55 -3.30 -14.38
CA LEU A 23 2.76 -2.69 -13.07
C LEU A 23 3.25 -1.25 -13.18
N PHE A 24 4.12 -0.95 -14.15
CA PHE A 24 4.57 0.40 -14.42
C PHE A 24 3.41 1.29 -14.85
N ALA A 25 2.56 0.83 -15.78
CA ALA A 25 1.38 1.56 -16.20
C ALA A 25 0.45 1.86 -15.01
N GLY A 26 0.19 0.89 -14.14
CA GLY A 26 -0.62 1.09 -12.93
C GLY A 26 -0.03 2.15 -11.99
N ASN A 27 1.28 2.15 -11.78
CA ASN A 27 1.96 3.16 -10.97
C ASN A 27 1.86 4.56 -11.59
N VAL A 28 1.96 4.69 -12.93
CA VAL A 28 1.78 5.98 -13.62
C VAL A 28 0.37 6.50 -13.42
N PHE A 29 -0.66 5.68 -13.60
CA PHE A 29 -2.05 6.09 -13.35
C PHE A 29 -2.27 6.51 -11.90
N GLN A 30 -1.69 5.81 -10.93
CA GLN A 30 -1.78 6.18 -9.52
C GLN A 30 -1.13 7.54 -9.25
N GLN A 31 0.02 7.84 -9.86
CA GLN A 31 0.67 9.15 -9.73
C GLN A 31 -0.16 10.27 -10.36
N LEU A 32 -0.76 10.03 -11.53
CA LEU A 32 -1.69 10.98 -12.14
C LEU A 32 -2.89 11.26 -11.24
N TYR A 33 -3.47 10.24 -10.62
CA TYR A 33 -4.55 10.39 -9.63
C TYR A 33 -4.11 11.29 -8.46
N ASN A 34 -2.94 11.06 -7.87
CA ASN A 34 -2.43 11.87 -6.75
C ASN A 34 -2.22 13.34 -7.14
N ILE A 35 -1.77 13.60 -8.37
CA ILE A 35 -1.59 14.97 -8.90
C ILE A 35 -2.96 15.66 -9.04
N VAL A 36 -3.94 14.98 -9.66
CA VAL A 36 -5.30 15.51 -9.85
C VAL A 36 -5.95 15.78 -8.48
N ASP A 37 -5.84 14.86 -7.53
CA ASP A 37 -6.36 15.04 -6.17
C ASP A 37 -5.77 16.30 -5.50
N SER A 38 -4.46 16.49 -5.58
CA SER A 38 -3.78 17.67 -5.04
C SER A 38 -4.25 18.98 -5.71
N ILE A 39 -4.48 18.96 -7.02
CA ILE A 39 -5.01 20.11 -7.76
C ILE A 39 -6.44 20.44 -7.30
N ILE A 40 -7.28 19.43 -7.14
CA ILE A 40 -8.67 19.60 -6.69
C ILE A 40 -8.70 20.18 -5.28
N VAL A 41 -7.94 19.59 -4.35
CA VAL A 41 -7.87 20.09 -2.97
C VAL A 41 -7.37 21.54 -2.94
N GLY A 42 -6.29 21.85 -3.65
CA GLY A 42 -5.74 23.21 -3.68
C GLY A 42 -6.69 24.24 -4.29
N LYS A 43 -7.40 23.87 -5.36
CA LYS A 43 -8.32 24.78 -6.07
C LYS A 43 -9.64 25.02 -5.32
N TYR A 44 -10.23 23.99 -4.71
CA TYR A 44 -11.56 24.09 -4.12
C TYR A 44 -11.56 24.30 -2.61
N LEU A 45 -10.54 23.82 -1.89
CA LEU A 45 -10.46 23.92 -0.44
C LEU A 45 -9.42 24.93 0.05
N GLY A 46 -8.63 25.48 -0.85
CA GLY A 46 -7.65 26.53 -0.58
C GLY A 46 -6.31 26.02 -0.02
N ALA A 47 -5.36 26.97 0.08
CA ALA A 47 -3.97 26.66 0.44
C ALA A 47 -3.80 26.04 1.83
N ASN A 48 -4.60 26.46 2.81
CA ASN A 48 -4.51 25.93 4.18
C ASN A 48 -4.89 24.45 4.25
N LYS A 49 -5.94 24.04 3.57
CA LYS A 49 -6.35 22.62 3.53
C LYS A 49 -5.35 21.79 2.76
N LEU A 50 -4.78 22.30 1.67
CA LEU A 50 -3.70 21.63 0.95
C LEU A 50 -2.45 21.47 1.82
N ALA A 51 -2.10 22.50 2.61
CA ALA A 51 -0.99 22.42 3.55
C ALA A 51 -1.24 21.37 4.64
N ALA A 52 -2.47 21.28 5.17
CA ALA A 52 -2.85 20.24 6.15
C ALA A 52 -2.70 18.82 5.55
N VAL A 53 -3.15 18.61 4.31
CA VAL A 53 -2.98 17.33 3.59
C VAL A 53 -1.49 17.03 3.39
N GLY A 54 -0.69 18.01 2.99
CA GLY A 54 0.75 17.86 2.80
C GLY A 54 1.49 17.50 4.09
N THR A 55 1.15 18.13 5.20
CA THR A 55 1.77 17.85 6.51
C THR A 55 1.46 16.44 6.99
N THR A 56 0.23 15.96 6.80
CA THR A 56 -0.18 14.60 7.19
C THR A 56 0.38 13.53 6.25
N GLY A 57 0.72 13.91 5.00
CA GLY A 57 1.16 13.01 3.96
C GLY A 57 2.39 12.19 4.35
N SER A 58 3.37 12.80 5.03
CA SER A 58 4.59 12.13 5.46
C SER A 58 4.33 10.99 6.45
N LEU A 59 3.45 11.20 7.43
CA LEU A 59 3.09 10.17 8.41
C LEU A 59 2.20 9.08 7.80
N THR A 60 1.24 9.47 6.99
CA THR A 60 0.38 8.52 6.26
C THR A 60 1.23 7.64 5.34
N TYR A 61 2.21 8.23 4.65
CA TYR A 61 3.16 7.49 3.82
C TYR A 61 4.02 6.54 4.65
N LEU A 62 4.52 6.96 5.81
CA LEU A 62 5.29 6.11 6.73
C LEU A 62 4.48 4.87 7.13
N PHE A 63 3.24 5.04 7.59
CA PHE A 63 2.38 3.93 8.00
C PHE A 63 2.04 2.99 6.82
N SER A 64 1.76 3.57 5.66
CA SER A 64 1.52 2.79 4.43
C SER A 64 2.75 1.98 4.02
N THR A 65 3.94 2.57 4.09
CA THR A 65 5.21 1.91 3.73
C THR A 65 5.52 0.73 4.65
N LEU A 66 5.22 0.84 5.95
CA LEU A 66 5.36 -0.28 6.89
C LEU A 66 4.46 -1.46 6.49
N CYS A 67 3.19 -1.19 6.14
CA CYS A 67 2.26 -2.21 5.66
C CYS A 67 2.71 -2.83 4.32
N ILE A 68 3.20 -1.99 3.39
CA ILE A 68 3.73 -2.43 2.09
C ILE A 68 4.95 -3.32 2.30
N GLY A 69 5.91 -2.91 3.14
CA GLY A 69 7.12 -3.67 3.43
C GLY A 69 6.82 -5.07 3.97
N LEU A 70 5.88 -5.17 4.92
CA LEU A 70 5.45 -6.44 5.47
C LEU A 70 4.78 -7.33 4.40
N SER A 71 3.95 -6.72 3.55
CA SER A 71 3.27 -7.42 2.44
C SER A 71 4.27 -7.93 1.39
N VAL A 72 5.28 -7.12 1.04
CA VAL A 72 6.35 -7.52 0.10
C VAL A 72 7.18 -8.65 0.68
N GLY A 73 7.55 -8.57 1.99
CA GLY A 73 8.29 -9.64 2.66
C GLY A 73 7.54 -10.98 2.63
N ALA A 74 6.23 -10.97 2.91
CA ALA A 74 5.38 -12.16 2.77
C ALA A 74 5.37 -12.66 1.31
N GLY A 75 5.27 -11.76 0.33
CA GLY A 75 5.28 -12.08 -1.09
C GLY A 75 6.57 -12.78 -1.54
N ILE A 76 7.72 -12.35 -1.05
CA ILE A 76 9.02 -12.98 -1.35
C ILE A 76 9.03 -14.45 -0.89
N LEU A 77 8.58 -14.72 0.34
CA LEU A 77 8.52 -16.09 0.85
C LEU A 77 7.53 -16.96 0.05
N ILE A 78 6.39 -16.39 -0.32
CA ILE A 78 5.36 -17.09 -1.11
C ILE A 78 5.92 -17.43 -2.50
N SER A 79 6.58 -16.48 -3.19
CA SER A 79 7.13 -16.71 -4.52
C SER A 79 8.25 -17.76 -4.52
N GLN A 80 9.13 -17.77 -3.51
CA GLN A 80 10.17 -18.78 -3.35
C GLN A 80 9.59 -20.20 -3.20
N ARG A 81 8.57 -20.37 -2.34
CA ARG A 81 7.93 -21.66 -2.12
C ARG A 81 7.08 -22.09 -3.32
N PHE A 82 6.47 -21.14 -4.01
CA PHE A 82 5.73 -21.40 -5.24
C PHE A 82 6.66 -21.87 -6.36
N GLY A 83 7.80 -21.19 -6.56
CA GLY A 83 8.83 -21.60 -7.54
C GLY A 83 9.45 -22.96 -7.23
N ALA A 84 9.55 -23.34 -5.94
CA ALA A 84 10.01 -24.66 -5.51
C ALA A 84 8.94 -25.77 -5.61
N GLY A 85 7.70 -25.46 -6.06
CA GLY A 85 6.61 -26.43 -6.18
C GLY A 85 5.97 -26.83 -4.84
N MET A 86 6.28 -26.15 -3.74
CA MET A 86 5.83 -26.47 -2.38
C MET A 86 4.42 -25.91 -2.09
N HIS A 87 3.41 -26.30 -2.86
CA HIS A 87 2.05 -25.74 -2.79
C HIS A 87 1.39 -25.80 -1.40
N LYS A 88 1.70 -26.82 -0.59
CA LYS A 88 1.16 -26.91 0.79
C LYS A 88 1.72 -25.81 1.69
N GLU A 89 3.00 -25.47 1.53
CA GLU A 89 3.65 -24.38 2.28
C GLU A 89 3.17 -23.01 1.80
N VAL A 90 2.97 -22.84 0.49
CA VAL A 90 2.39 -21.62 -0.10
C VAL A 90 1.04 -21.30 0.55
N ARG A 91 0.14 -22.31 0.67
CA ARG A 91 -1.17 -22.10 1.33
C ARG A 91 -1.03 -21.66 2.79
N LYS A 92 -0.12 -22.30 3.55
CA LYS A 92 0.14 -21.92 4.94
C LYS A 92 0.69 -20.51 5.07
N LEU A 93 1.64 -20.12 4.17
CA LEU A 93 2.22 -18.79 4.17
C LEU A 93 1.18 -17.72 3.83
N ILE A 94 0.30 -17.96 2.85
CA ILE A 94 -0.79 -17.04 2.51
C ILE A 94 -1.70 -16.83 3.72
N THR A 95 -2.15 -17.90 4.36
CA THR A 95 -3.05 -17.81 5.52
C THR A 95 -2.38 -17.09 6.71
N ASN A 96 -1.15 -17.48 7.06
CA ASN A 96 -0.44 -16.89 8.20
C ASN A 96 -0.09 -15.42 7.95
N SER A 97 0.35 -15.06 6.74
CA SER A 97 0.64 -13.67 6.39
C SER A 97 -0.62 -12.80 6.40
N ALA A 98 -1.78 -13.33 6.04
CA ALA A 98 -3.05 -12.62 6.15
C ALA A 98 -3.33 -12.19 7.60
N TYR A 99 -3.23 -13.13 8.55
CA TYR A 99 -3.43 -12.83 9.97
C TYR A 99 -2.44 -11.79 10.48
N VAL A 100 -1.16 -11.94 10.15
CA VAL A 100 -0.12 -11.00 10.58
C VAL A 100 -0.37 -9.60 10.03
N ILE A 101 -0.69 -9.47 8.74
CA ILE A 101 -0.88 -8.17 8.09
C ILE A 101 -2.17 -7.49 8.54
N ILE A 102 -3.26 -8.24 8.72
CA ILE A 102 -4.50 -7.68 9.24
C ILE A 102 -4.32 -7.23 10.70
N ALA A 103 -3.69 -8.03 11.55
CA ALA A 103 -3.40 -7.65 12.92
C ALA A 103 -2.49 -6.41 13.01
N PHE A 104 -1.43 -6.37 12.20
CA PHE A 104 -0.53 -5.22 12.12
C PHE A 104 -1.25 -3.97 11.60
N GLY A 105 -2.02 -4.08 10.52
CA GLY A 105 -2.84 -3.00 9.99
C GLY A 105 -3.84 -2.45 11.00
N ALA A 106 -4.49 -3.33 11.78
CA ALA A 106 -5.39 -2.93 12.86
C ALA A 106 -4.65 -2.15 13.96
N VAL A 107 -3.49 -2.62 14.40
CA VAL A 107 -2.64 -1.93 15.39
C VAL A 107 -2.22 -0.54 14.89
N ILE A 108 -1.74 -0.44 13.66
CA ILE A 108 -1.36 0.86 13.06
C ILE A 108 -2.58 1.78 12.95
N THR A 109 -3.73 1.28 12.53
CA THR A 109 -4.97 2.07 12.47
C THR A 109 -5.34 2.62 13.84
N VAL A 110 -5.35 1.78 14.89
CA VAL A 110 -5.69 2.23 16.24
C VAL A 110 -4.70 3.28 16.76
N ILE A 111 -3.40 3.03 16.60
CA ILE A 111 -2.35 3.97 17.05
C ILE A 111 -2.47 5.29 16.30
N SER A 112 -2.57 5.27 14.98
CA SER A 112 -2.60 6.49 14.17
C SER A 112 -3.86 7.34 14.41
N VAL A 113 -5.02 6.71 14.61
CA VAL A 113 -6.27 7.42 14.88
C VAL A 113 -6.32 7.95 16.32
N ALA A 114 -5.92 7.13 17.31
CA ALA A 114 -5.94 7.53 18.72
C ALA A 114 -4.96 8.66 19.02
N PHE A 115 -3.76 8.59 18.46
CA PHE A 115 -2.67 9.52 18.71
C PHE A 115 -2.49 10.58 17.61
N ALA A 116 -3.44 10.73 16.68
CA ALA A 116 -3.35 11.67 15.55
C ALA A 116 -2.94 13.08 15.97
N GLY A 117 -3.59 13.66 16.98
CA GLY A 117 -3.27 15.00 17.46
C GLY A 117 -1.88 15.13 18.08
N LEU A 118 -1.43 14.11 18.82
CA LEU A 118 -0.08 14.07 19.37
C LEU A 118 0.97 13.98 18.25
N LEU A 119 0.74 13.12 17.28
CA LEU A 119 1.63 12.95 16.12
C LEU A 119 1.75 14.25 15.32
N MET A 120 0.65 14.96 15.09
CA MET A 120 0.67 16.26 14.42
C MET A 120 1.44 17.32 15.20
N LYS A 121 1.30 17.36 16.54
CA LYS A 121 2.10 18.23 17.38
C LYS A 121 3.59 17.90 17.33
N MET A 122 3.95 16.62 17.36
CA MET A 122 5.35 16.19 17.22
C MET A 122 5.97 16.57 15.87
N MET A 123 5.14 16.67 14.82
CA MET A 123 5.55 17.17 13.49
C MET A 123 5.69 18.69 13.43
N ASN A 124 5.55 19.40 14.56
CA ASN A 124 5.54 20.86 14.63
C ASN A 124 4.53 21.50 13.66
N THR A 125 3.36 20.90 13.52
CA THR A 125 2.27 21.45 12.70
C THR A 125 1.82 22.79 13.27
N PRO A 126 1.74 23.88 12.47
CA PRO A 126 1.25 25.17 12.93
C PRO A 126 -0.13 25.07 13.57
N GLU A 127 -0.39 25.85 14.63
CA GLU A 127 -1.63 25.78 15.41
C GLU A 127 -2.88 26.02 14.55
N ASN A 128 -2.78 26.91 13.57
CA ASN A 128 -3.87 27.23 12.63
C ASN A 128 -4.22 26.06 11.69
N LEU A 129 -3.36 25.06 11.55
CA LEU A 129 -3.57 23.87 10.69
C LEU A 129 -3.79 22.59 11.53
N LEU A 130 -3.53 22.65 12.83
CA LEU A 130 -3.47 21.46 13.68
C LEU A 130 -4.81 20.72 13.75
N GLU A 131 -5.92 21.42 13.84
CA GLU A 131 -7.27 20.82 13.88
C GLU A 131 -7.59 20.13 12.57
N ASP A 132 -7.42 20.82 11.45
CA ASP A 132 -7.66 20.27 10.10
C ASP A 132 -6.74 19.08 9.78
N ALA A 133 -5.45 19.19 10.10
CA ALA A 133 -4.48 18.12 9.90
C ALA A 133 -4.81 16.89 10.77
N THR A 134 -5.22 17.09 12.02
CA THR A 134 -5.62 15.99 12.91
C THR A 134 -6.88 15.29 12.39
N ALA A 135 -7.89 16.06 11.97
CA ALA A 135 -9.13 15.52 11.43
C ALA A 135 -8.86 14.72 10.13
N TYR A 136 -8.07 15.28 9.22
CA TYR A 136 -7.66 14.60 7.98
C TYR A 136 -6.88 13.32 8.27
N MET A 137 -5.90 13.38 9.18
CA MET A 137 -5.11 12.20 9.55
C MET A 137 -5.99 11.10 10.12
N ARG A 138 -6.94 11.40 11.00
CA ARG A 138 -7.89 10.41 11.53
C ARG A 138 -8.70 9.76 10.42
N ALA A 139 -9.24 10.56 9.51
CA ALA A 139 -10.01 10.07 8.37
C ALA A 139 -9.15 9.18 7.44
N ALA A 140 -7.98 9.64 7.04
CA ALA A 140 -7.08 8.92 6.14
C ALA A 140 -6.57 7.62 6.79
N CYS A 141 -6.13 7.67 8.06
CA CYS A 141 -5.59 6.51 8.75
C CYS A 141 -6.65 5.50 9.19
N SER A 142 -7.93 5.88 9.29
CA SER A 142 -9.01 4.93 9.60
C SER A 142 -9.13 3.81 8.54
N GLY A 143 -8.72 4.09 7.30
CA GLY A 143 -8.67 3.13 6.20
C GLY A 143 -7.39 2.30 6.10
N THR A 144 -6.40 2.49 6.99
CA THR A 144 -5.08 1.84 6.86
C THR A 144 -5.16 0.32 6.86
N ILE A 145 -6.08 -0.28 7.61
CA ILE A 145 -6.30 -1.74 7.60
C ILE A 145 -6.76 -2.22 6.20
N CYS A 146 -7.61 -1.46 5.52
CA CYS A 146 -8.05 -1.80 4.15
C CYS A 146 -6.88 -1.66 3.16
N VAL A 147 -6.05 -0.63 3.33
CA VAL A 147 -4.84 -0.44 2.52
C VAL A 147 -3.85 -1.58 2.75
N ALA A 148 -3.67 -2.03 3.99
CA ALA A 148 -2.81 -3.18 4.32
C ALA A 148 -3.32 -4.46 3.66
N ALA A 149 -4.62 -4.75 3.75
CA ALA A 149 -5.25 -5.90 3.11
C ALA A 149 -5.12 -5.85 1.58
N TYR A 150 -5.37 -4.69 0.98
CA TYR A 150 -5.19 -4.47 -0.46
C TYR A 150 -3.75 -4.73 -0.92
N ASN A 151 -2.75 -4.16 -0.22
CA ASN A 151 -1.34 -4.38 -0.55
C ASN A 151 -0.93 -5.84 -0.39
N TRP A 152 -1.45 -6.54 0.64
CA TRP A 152 -1.21 -7.95 0.83
C TRP A 152 -1.79 -8.80 -0.31
N ILE A 153 -3.05 -8.57 -0.72
CA ILE A 153 -3.67 -9.28 -1.85
C ILE A 153 -2.85 -9.07 -3.12
N ASN A 154 -2.47 -7.83 -3.42
CA ASN A 154 -1.64 -7.51 -4.58
C ASN A 154 -0.27 -8.20 -4.52
N SER A 155 0.35 -8.28 -3.34
CA SER A 155 1.63 -8.96 -3.14
C SER A 155 1.50 -10.46 -3.37
N VAL A 156 0.45 -11.10 -2.85
CA VAL A 156 0.16 -12.52 -3.09
C VAL A 156 -0.05 -12.81 -4.57
N MET A 157 -0.87 -12.01 -5.26
CA MET A 157 -1.12 -12.20 -6.69
C MET A 157 0.16 -12.08 -7.52
N ARG A 158 0.95 -11.04 -7.27
CA ARG A 158 2.25 -10.87 -7.92
C ARG A 158 3.20 -12.03 -7.65
N SER A 159 3.21 -12.56 -6.43
CA SER A 159 4.04 -13.70 -6.02
C SER A 159 3.67 -15.00 -6.72
N LEU A 160 2.42 -15.13 -7.16
CA LEU A 160 1.93 -16.26 -7.95
C LEU A 160 2.07 -16.05 -9.47
N GLY A 161 2.70 -14.93 -9.90
CA GLY A 161 2.95 -14.61 -11.32
C GLY A 161 1.82 -13.86 -12.02
N ASP A 162 0.83 -13.36 -11.28
CA ASP A 162 -0.25 -12.52 -11.83
C ASP A 162 0.07 -11.03 -11.62
N SER A 163 0.40 -10.33 -12.71
CA SER A 163 0.66 -8.89 -12.72
C SER A 163 -0.51 -8.05 -13.26
N ARG A 164 -1.57 -8.71 -13.77
CA ARG A 164 -2.68 -8.01 -14.42
C ARG A 164 -3.88 -7.80 -13.51
N THR A 165 -4.22 -8.80 -12.72
CA THR A 165 -5.36 -8.72 -11.79
C THR A 165 -5.23 -7.57 -10.78
N PRO A 166 -4.03 -7.22 -10.27
CA PRO A 166 -3.87 -6.05 -9.39
C PRO A 166 -4.17 -4.68 -10.04
N LEU A 167 -4.36 -4.63 -11.37
CA LEU A 167 -4.64 -3.39 -12.10
C LEU A 167 -6.13 -3.12 -12.32
N ILE A 168 -6.99 -4.09 -12.03
CA ILE A 168 -8.44 -4.01 -12.18
C ILE A 168 -9.10 -3.69 -10.85
#